data_761269e32498042587e1edc35e08e52c
#
_entry.id   761269e32498042587e1edc35e08e52c
#
_cell.length_a   1.000
_cell.length_b   1.000
_cell.length_c   1.000
_cell.angle_alpha   90.00
_cell.angle_beta   90.00
_cell.angle_gamma   90.00
#
_symmetry.space_group_name_H-M   'P 1'
#
loop_
_entity.id
_entity.type
_entity.pdbx_description
1 polymer ?
#
loop_
_entity_poly.entity_id
_entity_poly.type
_entity_poly.pdbx_seq_one_letter_code
_entity_poly.pdbx_strand_id
1 'polypeptide(L)'
;MDHHTGLIGHSDADVLLHAIADAVLGASGLGDLGDHFPPTEELWRGVSSVELLGRVGEMVSQAGLRVHGVDATVVAQEPRLQPYRLGMVAAVARALGCPQEIVSVKLKTSDGLGLTGRGEGVAALAVASVGPAGATSAP
;
A
#
# COMPACT_ATOMS: atom_id res chain seq x y z
N MET A 1 -5.78 -21.34 -7.08
CA MET A 1 -5.52 -20.74 -6.83
C MET A 1 -5.19 -20.50 -6.65
N ASP A 2 -5.32 -20.60 -6.56
CA ASP A 2 -4.90 -19.99 -6.24
C ASP A 2 -4.72 -19.36 -6.34
N HIS A 3 -4.77 -19.15 -6.41
CA HIS A 3 -4.60 -18.24 -6.34
C HIS A 3 -4.55 -17.67 -5.99
N HIS A 4 -5.00 -18.13 -5.81
CA HIS A 4 -4.89 -17.42 -5.43
C HIS A 4 -4.51 -16.83 -4.93
N THR A 5 -4.61 -17.62 -4.50
CA THR A 5 -3.92 -16.89 -3.77
C THR A 5 -3.82 -15.52 -4.08
N GLY A 6 -2.77 -15.12 -4.24
CA GLY A 6 -2.57 -13.78 -4.56
C GLY A 6 -3.54 -13.30 -5.54
N LEU A 7 -4.08 -14.22 -6.25
CA LEU A 7 -5.00 -13.89 -7.18
C LEU A 7 -6.14 -13.13 -6.66
N ILE A 8 -6.64 -13.54 -5.59
CA ILE A 8 -7.70 -12.89 -5.02
C ILE A 8 -7.33 -11.50 -4.74
N GLY A 9 -6.15 -11.31 -4.33
CA GLY A 9 -5.69 -10.02 -4.01
C GLY A 9 -5.25 -9.21 -5.17
N HIS A 10 -5.27 -9.74 -6.37
CA HIS A 10 -4.69 -9.04 -7.45
C HIS A 10 -5.15 -7.61 -7.56
N SER A 11 -6.36 -7.34 -7.95
CA SER A 11 -6.76 -5.96 -8.11
C SER A 11 -7.01 -5.28 -6.78
N ASP A 12 -7.52 -5.98 -5.79
CA ASP A 12 -7.79 -5.36 -4.49
C ASP A 12 -6.49 -5.02 -3.76
N ALA A 13 -5.51 -5.91 -3.84
CA ALA A 13 -4.22 -5.66 -3.22
C ALA A 13 -3.50 -4.55 -3.96
N ASP A 14 -3.63 -4.48 -5.29
CA ASP A 14 -3.03 -3.40 -6.06
C ASP A 14 -3.58 -2.05 -5.62
N VAL A 15 -4.89 -1.96 -5.41
CA VAL A 15 -5.52 -0.72 -4.96
C VAL A 15 -4.94 -0.31 -3.61
N LEU A 16 -4.79 -1.27 -2.70
CA LEU A 16 -4.22 -1.02 -1.38
C LEU A 16 -2.77 -0.54 -1.49
N LEU A 17 -1.96 -1.25 -2.25
CA LEU A 17 -0.54 -0.93 -2.36
C LEU A 17 -0.32 0.43 -3.02
N HIS A 18 -1.14 0.78 -4.00
CA HIS A 18 -1.05 2.09 -4.63
C HIS A 18 -1.43 3.19 -3.64
N ALA A 19 -2.46 2.97 -2.83
CA ALA A 19 -2.85 3.96 -1.83
C ALA A 19 -1.74 4.17 -0.80
N ILE A 20 -1.09 3.09 -0.38
CA ILE A 20 0.01 3.19 0.57
C ILE A 20 1.19 3.92 -0.06
N ALA A 21 1.52 3.59 -1.30
CA ALA A 21 2.63 4.23 -1.99
C ALA A 21 2.42 5.73 -2.10
N ASP A 22 1.20 6.14 -2.49
CA ASP A 22 0.89 7.56 -2.58
C ASP A 22 0.97 8.25 -1.22
N ALA A 23 0.49 7.60 -0.17
CA ALA A 23 0.53 8.18 1.18
C ALA A 23 1.98 8.36 1.65
N VAL A 24 2.82 7.37 1.38
CA VAL A 24 4.22 7.44 1.78
C VAL A 24 4.97 8.53 1.00
N LEU A 25 4.73 8.60 -0.30
CA LEU A 25 5.34 9.64 -1.12
C LEU A 25 4.88 11.02 -0.69
N GLY A 26 3.59 11.17 -0.45
CA GLY A 26 3.03 12.45 -0.02
C GLY A 26 3.57 12.89 1.32
N ALA A 27 3.65 11.97 2.29
CA ALA A 27 4.20 12.28 3.61
C ALA A 27 5.68 12.62 3.54
N SER A 28 6.37 12.13 2.52
CA SER A 28 7.79 12.38 2.31
C SER A 28 8.04 13.66 1.50
N GLY A 29 6.99 14.28 1.00
CA GLY A 29 7.13 15.46 0.15
C GLY A 29 7.65 15.14 -1.24
N LEU A 30 7.45 13.91 -1.70
CA LEU A 30 8.00 13.45 -2.96
C LEU A 30 6.99 13.36 -4.10
N GLY A 31 5.78 13.81 -3.88
CA GLY A 31 4.76 13.79 -4.92
C GLY A 31 3.89 12.55 -4.85
N ASP A 32 3.53 12.00 -5.98
CA ASP A 32 2.69 10.81 -6.01
C ASP A 32 3.24 9.78 -7.00
N LEU A 33 2.58 8.64 -7.10
CA LEU A 33 3.02 7.58 -7.98
C LEU A 33 3.10 8.02 -9.44
N GLY A 34 2.12 8.78 -9.88
CA GLY A 34 2.09 9.22 -11.27
C GLY A 34 3.28 10.09 -11.64
N ASP A 35 3.82 10.83 -10.67
CA ASP A 35 4.99 11.67 -10.91
C ASP A 35 6.23 10.83 -11.19
N HIS A 36 6.34 9.68 -10.56
CA HIS A 36 7.56 8.87 -10.63
C HIS A 36 7.42 7.63 -11.52
N PHE A 37 6.22 7.11 -11.66
CA PHE A 37 5.98 5.88 -12.40
C PHE A 37 4.80 6.07 -13.36
N PRO A 38 4.93 6.97 -14.33
CA PRO A 38 3.80 7.22 -15.23
C PRO A 38 3.43 5.96 -15.99
N PRO A 39 2.14 5.63 -16.04
CA PRO A 39 1.72 4.39 -16.71
C PRO A 39 1.98 4.41 -18.22
N THR A 40 2.26 5.58 -18.76
CA THR A 40 2.57 5.68 -20.18
C THR A 40 4.00 5.26 -20.49
N GLU A 41 4.84 5.12 -19.46
CA GLU A 41 6.23 4.71 -19.68
C GLU A 41 6.30 3.20 -19.81
N GLU A 42 6.96 2.77 -20.86
CA GLU A 42 7.10 1.36 -21.12
C GLU A 42 7.76 0.63 -19.97
N LEU A 43 8.73 1.27 -19.35
CA LEU A 43 9.48 0.70 -18.25
C LEU A 43 8.59 0.25 -17.09
N TRP A 44 7.50 0.97 -16.83
CA TRP A 44 6.66 0.66 -15.70
C TRP A 44 5.44 -0.17 -16.03
N ARG A 45 5.26 -0.48 -17.28
CA ARG A 45 4.12 -1.28 -17.68
C ARG A 45 4.33 -2.72 -17.20
N GLY A 46 3.36 -3.26 -16.52
CA GLY A 46 3.45 -4.62 -16.03
C GLY A 46 4.25 -4.83 -14.76
N VAL A 47 4.80 -3.75 -14.19
CA VAL A 47 5.53 -3.87 -12.94
C VAL A 47 4.52 -4.10 -11.82
N SER A 48 4.82 -5.02 -10.92
CA SER A 48 3.91 -5.34 -9.83
C SER A 48 3.82 -4.19 -8.84
N SER A 49 2.70 -4.11 -8.14
CA SER A 49 2.49 -3.07 -7.13
C SER A 49 3.47 -3.22 -5.98
N VAL A 50 3.85 -4.45 -5.64
CA VAL A 50 4.83 -4.68 -4.58
C VAL A 50 6.18 -4.11 -4.99
N GLU A 51 6.54 -4.29 -6.25
CA GLU A 51 7.78 -3.77 -6.78
C GLU A 51 7.77 -2.25 -6.76
N LEU A 52 6.67 -1.64 -7.16
CA LEU A 52 6.54 -0.18 -7.12
C LEU A 52 6.67 0.32 -5.69
N LEU A 53 6.04 -0.36 -4.74
CA LEU A 53 6.13 0.04 -3.34
C LEU A 53 7.56 -0.09 -2.83
N GLY A 54 8.28 -1.11 -3.28
CA GLY A 54 9.68 -1.27 -2.92
C GLY A 54 10.53 -0.10 -3.44
N ARG A 55 10.24 0.37 -4.66
CA ARG A 55 10.93 1.52 -5.21
C ARG A 55 10.64 2.79 -4.42
N VAL A 56 9.39 2.93 -3.99
CA VAL A 56 9.01 4.07 -3.15
C VAL A 56 9.79 4.02 -1.83
N GLY A 57 9.92 2.83 -1.23
CA GLY A 57 10.70 2.67 -0.01
C GLY A 57 12.15 3.11 -0.22
N GLU A 58 12.74 2.78 -1.35
CA GLU A 58 14.09 3.19 -1.67
C GLU A 58 14.20 4.70 -1.83
N MET A 59 13.20 5.33 -2.47
CA MET A 59 13.20 6.77 -2.66
C MET A 59 13.14 7.50 -1.32
N VAL A 60 12.33 7.01 -0.41
CA VAL A 60 12.20 7.58 0.92
C VAL A 60 13.54 7.47 1.66
N SER A 61 14.15 6.30 1.58
CA SER A 61 15.44 6.08 2.22
C SER A 61 16.52 7.01 1.64
N GLN A 62 16.54 7.15 0.32
CA GLN A 62 17.51 8.02 -0.33
C GLN A 62 17.31 9.49 0.03
N ALA A 63 16.09 9.85 0.41
CA ALA A 63 15.80 11.21 0.84
C ALA A 63 16.15 11.43 2.32
N GLY A 64 16.73 10.44 2.99
CA GLY A 64 17.10 10.56 4.39
C GLY A 64 15.93 10.36 5.34
N LEU A 65 14.88 9.71 4.87
CA LEU A 65 13.67 9.52 5.64
C LEU A 65 13.38 8.05 5.86
N ARG A 66 12.46 7.76 6.73
CA ARG A 66 11.96 6.39 6.88
C ARG A 66 10.50 6.42 7.29
N VAL A 67 9.81 5.32 7.02
CA VAL A 67 8.41 5.18 7.37
C VAL A 67 8.30 4.84 8.85
N HIS A 68 7.49 5.61 9.57
CA HIS A 68 7.26 5.40 11.00
C HIS A 68 5.92 4.71 11.25
N GLY A 69 5.03 4.73 10.31
CA GLY A 69 3.76 4.04 10.46
C GLY A 69 2.94 4.09 9.18
N VAL A 70 2.11 3.08 9.00
CA VAL A 70 1.17 3.02 7.89
C VAL A 70 -0.15 2.51 8.44
N ASP A 71 -1.22 3.23 8.14
CA ASP A 71 -2.57 2.83 8.52
C ASP A 71 -3.41 2.85 7.26
N ALA A 72 -3.83 1.70 6.81
CA ALA A 72 -4.57 1.58 5.57
C ALA A 72 -5.86 0.82 5.76
N THR A 73 -6.87 1.20 5.00
CA THR A 73 -8.18 0.58 5.05
C THR A 73 -8.62 0.25 3.63
N VAL A 74 -9.06 -0.98 3.44
CA VAL A 74 -9.66 -1.41 2.17
C VAL A 74 -11.14 -1.60 2.42
N VAL A 75 -11.96 -1.01 1.57
CA VAL A 75 -13.41 -1.17 1.62
C VAL A 75 -13.82 -1.97 0.39
N ALA A 76 -14.34 -3.16 0.61
CA ALA A 76 -14.73 -4.02 -0.50
C ALA A 76 -15.84 -4.95 -0.03
N GLN A 77 -16.80 -5.20 -0.89
CA GLN A 77 -17.86 -6.14 -0.56
C GLN A 77 -17.37 -7.56 -0.84
N GLU A 78 -16.75 -7.75 -1.99
CA GLU A 78 -16.19 -9.02 -2.43
C GLU A 78 -14.96 -8.73 -3.24
N PRO A 79 -13.97 -9.58 -3.29
CA PRO A 79 -13.84 -10.81 -2.52
C PRO A 79 -13.45 -10.50 -1.07
N ARG A 80 -13.55 -11.51 -0.24
CA ARG A 80 -13.20 -11.32 1.17
C ARG A 80 -11.70 -11.45 1.31
N LEU A 81 -11.10 -10.41 1.86
CA LEU A 81 -9.65 -10.36 1.96
C LEU A 81 -9.10 -10.73 3.33
N GLN A 82 -9.97 -10.95 4.30
CA GLN A 82 -9.53 -11.20 5.66
C GLN A 82 -8.48 -12.29 5.81
N PRO A 83 -8.59 -13.43 5.11
CA PRO A 83 -7.57 -14.47 5.24
C PRO A 83 -6.19 -14.03 4.73
N TYR A 84 -6.14 -12.95 3.95
CA TYR A 84 -4.89 -12.49 3.33
C TYR A 84 -4.29 -11.28 4.03
N ARG A 85 -4.94 -10.80 5.08
CA ARG A 85 -4.52 -9.56 5.75
C ARG A 85 -3.09 -9.61 6.26
N LEU A 86 -2.72 -10.69 6.94
CA LEU A 86 -1.37 -10.79 7.48
C LEU A 86 -0.32 -10.87 6.38
N GLY A 87 -0.64 -11.52 5.28
CA GLY A 87 0.25 -11.58 4.13
C GLY A 87 0.46 -10.21 3.52
N MET A 88 -0.60 -9.40 3.46
CA MET A 88 -0.51 -8.05 2.94
C MET A 88 0.34 -7.18 3.86
N VAL A 89 0.17 -7.30 5.17
CA VAL A 89 1.00 -6.56 6.12
C VAL A 89 2.47 -6.90 5.92
N ALA A 90 2.77 -8.20 5.79
CA ALA A 90 4.15 -8.65 5.61
C ALA A 90 4.74 -8.11 4.31
N ALA A 91 3.96 -8.12 3.24
CA ALA A 91 4.44 -7.64 1.95
C ALA A 91 4.73 -6.14 1.99
N VAL A 92 3.84 -5.37 2.61
CA VAL A 92 4.01 -3.92 2.74
C VAL A 92 5.25 -3.60 3.58
N ALA A 93 5.39 -4.28 4.71
CA ALA A 93 6.53 -4.03 5.60
C ALA A 93 7.85 -4.35 4.91
N ARG A 94 7.88 -5.46 4.18
CA ARG A 94 9.08 -5.84 3.45
C ARG A 94 9.42 -4.82 2.37
N ALA A 95 8.42 -4.42 1.61
CA ALA A 95 8.64 -3.47 0.52
C ALA A 95 9.12 -2.12 1.03
N LEU A 96 8.59 -1.66 2.16
CA LEU A 96 8.97 -0.37 2.72
C LEU A 96 10.19 -0.45 3.64
N GLY A 97 10.67 -1.65 3.94
CA GLY A 97 11.81 -1.82 4.82
C GLY A 97 11.51 -1.43 6.26
N CYS A 98 10.31 -1.71 6.74
CA CYS A 98 9.92 -1.34 8.09
C CYS A 98 9.36 -2.55 8.84
N PRO A 99 9.25 -2.47 10.16
CA PRO A 99 8.70 -3.58 10.94
C PRO A 99 7.21 -3.76 10.68
N GLN A 100 6.75 -5.00 10.73
CA GLN A 100 5.34 -5.28 10.53
C GLN A 100 4.46 -4.61 11.59
N GLU A 101 5.00 -4.43 12.78
CA GLU A 101 4.25 -3.84 13.88
C GLU A 101 3.74 -2.43 13.61
N ILE A 102 4.36 -1.72 12.69
CA ILE A 102 3.92 -0.37 12.39
C ILE A 102 3.05 -0.29 11.13
N VAL A 103 2.68 -1.45 10.58
CA VAL A 103 1.80 -1.51 9.40
C VAL A 103 0.46 -2.07 9.83
N SER A 104 -0.59 -1.28 9.64
CA SER A 104 -1.95 -1.70 9.96
C SER A 104 -2.77 -1.75 8.69
N VAL A 105 -3.41 -2.87 8.45
CA VAL A 105 -4.31 -3.03 7.32
C VAL A 105 -5.66 -3.45 7.87
N LYS A 106 -6.69 -2.65 7.61
CA LYS A 106 -8.06 -2.91 8.05
C LYS A 106 -8.92 -3.20 6.83
N LEU A 107 -9.77 -4.19 6.97
CA LEU A 107 -10.64 -4.60 5.89
C LEU A 107 -12.09 -4.36 6.32
N LYS A 108 -12.78 -3.57 5.54
CA LYS A 108 -14.15 -3.17 5.87
C LYS A 108 -15.07 -3.46 4.71
N THR A 109 -16.34 -3.54 5.00
CA THR A 109 -17.33 -3.66 3.96
C THR A 109 -18.28 -2.44 4.07
N SER A 110 -18.88 -2.08 2.96
CA SER A 110 -19.85 -1.00 2.95
C SER A 110 -21.26 -1.52 3.27
N ASP A 111 -21.36 -2.78 3.68
CA ASP A 111 -22.63 -3.41 4.05
C ASP A 111 -23.67 -3.36 2.93
N GLY A 112 -23.19 -3.52 1.71
CA GLY A 112 -24.08 -3.55 0.57
C GLY A 112 -24.46 -2.19 0.01
N LEU A 113 -23.86 -1.13 0.53
CA LEU A 113 -24.20 0.22 0.10
C LEU A 113 -23.17 0.80 -0.84
N GLY A 114 -23.62 1.58 -1.79
CA GLY A 114 -22.76 2.30 -2.69
C GLY A 114 -22.06 1.41 -3.71
N LEU A 115 -21.05 1.95 -4.36
CA LEU A 115 -20.32 1.27 -5.40
C LEU A 115 -19.65 0.00 -4.88
N THR A 116 -18.95 0.09 -3.77
CA THR A 116 -18.27 -1.07 -3.21
C THR A 116 -19.27 -2.09 -2.68
N GLY A 117 -20.38 -1.63 -2.14
CA GLY A 117 -21.41 -2.53 -1.61
C GLY A 117 -22.08 -3.34 -2.69
N ARG A 118 -22.10 -2.82 -3.91
CA ARG A 118 -22.71 -3.53 -5.03
C ARG A 118 -21.70 -4.43 -5.74
N GLY A 119 -20.48 -4.52 -5.21
CA GLY A 119 -19.46 -5.32 -5.84
C GLY A 119 -18.87 -4.68 -7.10
N GLU A 120 -19.12 -3.40 -7.29
CA GLU A 120 -18.69 -2.69 -8.49
C GLU A 120 -17.33 -2.04 -8.36
N GLY A 121 -16.71 -2.13 -7.20
CA GLY A 121 -15.40 -1.55 -7.03
C GLY A 121 -14.83 -1.76 -5.66
N VAL A 122 -13.61 -1.29 -5.49
CA VAL A 122 -12.87 -1.38 -4.24
C VAL A 122 -12.28 -0.01 -3.99
N ALA A 123 -12.28 0.41 -2.76
CA ALA A 123 -11.65 1.66 -2.37
C ALA A 123 -10.62 1.40 -1.30
N ALA A 124 -9.52 2.12 -1.34
CA ALA A 124 -8.50 2.03 -0.30
C ALA A 124 -8.10 3.42 0.13
N LEU A 125 -7.87 3.57 1.43
CA LEU A 125 -7.42 4.81 2.01
C LEU A 125 -6.19 4.49 2.83
N ALA A 126 -5.19 5.34 2.78
CA ALA A 126 -3.99 5.09 3.56
C ALA A 126 -3.45 6.39 4.13
N VAL A 127 -2.91 6.30 5.34
CA VAL A 127 -2.22 7.41 5.98
C VAL A 127 -0.85 6.88 6.38
N ALA A 128 0.18 7.66 6.14
CA ALA A 128 1.53 7.26 6.50
C ALA A 128 2.19 8.33 7.32
N SER A 129 3.06 7.92 8.22
CA SER A 129 3.88 8.82 9.01
C SER A 129 5.33 8.55 8.61
N VAL A 130 6.05 9.59 8.26
CA VAL A 130 7.41 9.48 7.77
C VAL A 130 8.26 10.53 8.51
N GLY A 131 9.48 10.20 8.83
CA GLY A 131 10.36 11.14 9.50
C GLY A 131 11.82 10.86 9.19
N PRO A 132 12.73 11.62 9.80
CA PRO A 132 14.16 11.45 9.52
C PRO A 132 14.64 10.06 9.85
N ALA A 133 15.41 9.48 8.95
CA ALA A 133 15.91 8.14 9.14
C ALA A 133 16.87 8.05 10.32
N GLY A 134 17.59 9.10 10.57
CA GLY A 134 18.54 9.11 11.69
C GLY A 134 17.92 9.42 13.01
N ALA A 135 16.60 9.63 13.06
CA ALA A 135 15.94 9.95 14.32
C ALA A 135 15.84 8.67 15.11
N THR A 136 16.71 8.52 16.07
CA THR A 136 16.59 7.39 16.94
C THR A 136 15.54 7.77 17.93
N SER A 137 15.08 6.82 18.60
CA SER A 137 14.18 7.07 19.63
C SER A 137 14.86 7.91 20.62
N ALA A 138 14.68 9.09 20.47
CA ALA A 138 15.31 9.95 21.37
C ALA A 138 14.74 9.74 22.67
N PRO A 139 15.37 10.15 23.60
CA PRO A 139 14.85 10.06 24.94
C PRO A 139 13.58 10.78 25.04
#